data_c4fb442a81c7622b92b133186e60287e
#
_entry.id   c4fb442a81c7622b92b133186e60287e
#
_cell.length_a   1.000
_cell.length_b   1.000
_cell.length_c   1.000
_cell.angle_alpha   90.00
_cell.angle_beta   90.00
_cell.angle_gamma   90.00
#
_symmetry.space_group_name_H-M   'P 1'
#
loop_
_entity.id
_entity.type
_entity.pdbx_description
1 polymer ?
#
loop_
_entity_poly.entity_id
_entity_poly.type
_entity_poly.pdbx_seq_one_letter_code
_entity_poly.pdbx_strand_id
1 'polypeptide(L)'
;MKKRITTYFIGILALAMLCSGCSTNRMAAGDPGAVLAGAYIGGKVGGAIGGLIGESNRGWRGGYRGSAIGTIVGTIAGAAIANAATAPKQTEEYSYRVERTQPSRPQPQYSSAIENLRIHNIRFIDANRDHTINSGENCKVIFEIINEGNRTAFNVVPVVAEITGMKRIYISPSVMIEQIKPHEGVKYTASINAGERIKTGEVIIRVAVADENGQEYDWQEFSLPTQR
;
A
#
# COMPACT_ATOMS: atom_id res chain seq x y z
N MET A 1 -13.01 18.52 39.20
CA MET A 1 -12.65 17.24 38.58
C MET A 1 -13.81 16.53 37.85
N LYS A 2 -15.03 16.51 38.39
CA LYS A 2 -16.19 15.80 37.76
C LYS A 2 -16.55 16.24 36.30
N LYS A 3 -16.45 17.52 35.94
CA LYS A 3 -16.80 18.01 34.62
C LYS A 3 -15.86 17.52 33.50
N ARG A 4 -14.60 17.29 33.79
CA ARG A 4 -13.62 16.77 32.76
C ARG A 4 -13.84 15.30 32.46
N ILE A 5 -14.24 14.49 33.40
CA ILE A 5 -14.51 13.06 33.21
C ILE A 5 -15.72 12.85 32.32
N THR A 6 -16.79 13.63 32.52
CA THR A 6 -18.01 13.55 31.68
C THR A 6 -17.75 13.89 30.22
N THR A 7 -16.85 14.84 29.91
CA THR A 7 -16.49 15.22 28.52
C THR A 7 -15.70 14.11 27.85
N TYR A 8 -14.82 13.39 28.54
CA TYR A 8 -14.12 12.24 27.99
C TYR A 8 -15.04 11.05 27.73
N PHE A 9 -16.03 10.80 28.62
CA PHE A 9 -17.01 9.72 28.41
C PHE A 9 -17.92 9.97 27.21
N ILE A 10 -18.34 11.20 26.99
CA ILE A 10 -19.15 11.58 25.81
C ILE A 10 -18.34 11.44 24.52
N GLY A 11 -17.05 11.81 24.53
CA GLY A 11 -16.12 11.64 23.40
C GLY A 11 -15.88 10.18 23.03
N ILE A 12 -15.69 9.32 24.04
CA ILE A 12 -15.47 7.87 23.82
C ILE A 12 -16.76 7.18 23.36
N LEU A 13 -17.92 7.59 23.88
CA LEU A 13 -19.21 7.04 23.46
C LEU A 13 -19.55 7.42 22.01
N ALA A 14 -19.22 8.64 21.59
CA ALA A 14 -19.39 9.10 20.21
C ALA A 14 -18.45 8.34 19.23
N LEU A 15 -17.23 8.03 19.66
CA LEU A 15 -16.27 7.25 18.86
C LEU A 15 -16.69 5.77 18.75
N ALA A 16 -17.29 5.19 19.79
CA ALA A 16 -17.78 3.81 19.78
C ALA A 16 -18.98 3.61 18.85
N MET A 17 -19.81 4.61 18.63
CA MET A 17 -20.94 4.54 17.67
C MET A 17 -20.50 4.57 16.21
N LEU A 18 -19.30 5.04 15.90
CA LEU A 18 -18.75 5.04 14.54
C LEU A 18 -18.17 3.69 14.11
N CYS A 19 -17.92 2.77 15.06
CA CYS A 19 -17.32 1.46 14.77
C CYS A 19 -18.34 0.31 14.63
N SER A 20 -19.64 0.55 14.84
CA SER A 20 -20.67 -0.51 14.79
C SER A 20 -21.26 -0.78 13.39
N GLY A 21 -20.59 -0.36 12.33
CA GLY A 21 -21.05 -0.51 10.93
C GLY A 21 -20.32 -1.59 10.13
N CYS A 22 -19.63 -2.56 10.73
CA CYS A 22 -19.09 -3.72 9.99
C CYS A 22 -20.14 -4.82 9.85
N SER A 23 -21.12 -4.59 9.01
CA SER A 23 -21.94 -5.64 8.41
C SER A 23 -21.28 -5.99 7.07
N THR A 24 -20.87 -7.26 6.92
CA THR A 24 -20.25 -7.85 5.73
C THR A 24 -21.23 -8.09 4.58
N ASN A 25 -22.17 -7.19 4.36
CA ASN A 25 -22.98 -7.18 3.16
C ASN A 25 -22.31 -6.30 2.12
N ARG A 26 -22.16 -6.81 0.90
CA ARG A 26 -21.61 -6.15 -0.28
C ARG A 26 -22.09 -4.70 -0.32
N MET A 27 -21.22 -3.75 0.03
CA MET A 27 -21.52 -2.34 -0.15
C MET A 27 -21.71 -2.10 -1.64
N ALA A 28 -22.90 -1.71 -2.03
CA ALA A 28 -23.12 -1.20 -3.37
C ALA A 28 -22.17 -0.01 -3.57
N ALA A 29 -21.30 -0.09 -4.57
CA ALA A 29 -20.36 0.98 -4.86
C ALA A 29 -21.15 2.21 -5.36
N GLY A 30 -20.96 3.34 -4.70
CA GLY A 30 -21.45 4.61 -5.17
C GLY A 30 -20.67 5.11 -6.39
N ASP A 31 -21.06 6.29 -6.89
CA ASP A 31 -20.35 6.91 -8.02
C ASP A 31 -18.88 7.19 -7.66
N PRO A 32 -17.90 6.60 -8.38
CA PRO A 32 -16.48 6.80 -8.10
C PRO A 32 -16.04 8.27 -8.14
N GLY A 33 -16.65 9.07 -9.01
CA GLY A 33 -16.38 10.51 -9.11
C GLY A 33 -16.83 11.25 -7.86
N ALA A 34 -18.02 10.93 -7.34
CA ALA A 34 -18.54 11.53 -6.11
C ALA A 34 -17.70 11.11 -4.89
N VAL A 35 -17.27 9.86 -4.83
CA VAL A 35 -16.41 9.35 -3.75
C VAL A 35 -15.07 10.08 -3.74
N LEU A 36 -14.44 10.27 -4.89
CA LEU A 36 -13.18 11.01 -5.02
C LEU A 36 -13.35 12.49 -4.63
N ALA A 37 -14.43 13.14 -5.08
CA ALA A 37 -14.73 14.51 -4.71
C ALA A 37 -14.99 14.65 -3.20
N GLY A 38 -15.73 13.70 -2.61
CA GLY A 38 -15.99 13.65 -1.17
C GLY A 38 -14.70 13.47 -0.35
N ALA A 39 -13.79 12.59 -0.80
CA ALA A 39 -12.49 12.42 -0.20
C ALA A 39 -11.66 13.72 -0.24
N TYR A 40 -11.62 14.39 -1.38
CA TYR A 40 -10.87 15.63 -1.56
C TYR A 40 -11.39 16.75 -0.66
N ILE A 41 -12.71 16.99 -0.67
CA ILE A 41 -13.35 18.03 0.16
C ILE A 41 -13.18 17.70 1.64
N GLY A 42 -13.45 16.45 2.03
CA GLY A 42 -13.29 15.98 3.41
C GLY A 42 -11.87 16.15 3.92
N GLY A 43 -10.87 15.83 3.11
CA GLY A 43 -9.45 16.04 3.45
C GLY A 43 -9.10 17.51 3.65
N LYS A 44 -9.57 18.40 2.77
CA LYS A 44 -9.34 19.85 2.91
C LYS A 44 -9.98 20.42 4.18
N VAL A 45 -11.23 20.10 4.43
CA VAL A 45 -11.96 20.55 5.63
C VAL A 45 -11.37 19.96 6.90
N GLY A 46 -11.12 18.66 6.92
CA GLY A 46 -10.51 17.97 8.07
C GLY A 46 -9.11 18.50 8.40
N GLY A 47 -8.30 18.74 7.38
CA GLY A 47 -6.98 19.36 7.55
C GLY A 47 -7.03 20.77 8.15
N ALA A 48 -7.94 21.62 7.67
CA ALA A 48 -8.12 22.96 8.19
C ALA A 48 -8.57 22.95 9.66
N ILE A 49 -9.60 22.18 10.00
CA ILE A 49 -10.11 22.05 11.36
C ILE A 49 -9.06 21.45 12.29
N GLY A 50 -8.40 20.37 11.86
CA GLY A 50 -7.34 19.72 12.64
C GLY A 50 -6.15 20.64 12.90
N GLY A 51 -5.78 21.46 11.91
CA GLY A 51 -4.76 22.48 12.04
C GLY A 51 -5.10 23.52 13.11
N LEU A 52 -6.28 24.10 13.04
CA LEU A 52 -6.74 25.11 14.01
C LEU A 52 -6.82 24.56 15.44
N ILE A 53 -7.35 23.37 15.63
CA ILE A 53 -7.42 22.73 16.96
C ILE A 53 -6.02 22.39 17.47
N GLY A 54 -5.14 21.90 16.60
CA GLY A 54 -3.77 21.57 16.96
C GLY A 54 -2.94 22.79 17.35
N GLU A 55 -3.10 23.90 16.65
CA GLU A 55 -2.43 25.17 16.93
C GLU A 55 -2.89 25.78 18.26
N SER A 56 -4.20 25.75 18.51
CA SER A 56 -4.79 26.24 19.77
C SER A 56 -4.24 25.51 21.01
N ASN A 57 -3.89 24.22 20.89
CA ASN A 57 -3.45 23.42 22.03
C ASN A 57 -1.92 23.37 22.22
N ARG A 58 -1.13 23.43 21.16
CA ARG A 58 0.32 23.21 21.18
C ARG A 58 1.12 24.12 20.25
N GLY A 59 0.55 25.23 19.84
CA GLY A 59 1.16 26.17 18.94
C GLY A 59 1.46 25.60 17.56
N TRP A 60 2.36 26.20 16.82
CA TRP A 60 2.70 25.87 15.42
C TRP A 60 2.97 24.39 15.14
N ARG A 61 3.71 23.72 16.05
CA ARG A 61 3.98 22.27 15.90
C ARG A 61 2.73 21.42 16.08
N GLY A 62 1.79 21.87 16.90
CA GLY A 62 0.50 21.23 17.08
C GLY A 62 -0.40 21.40 15.85
N GLY A 63 -0.39 22.58 15.24
CA GLY A 63 -1.10 22.90 14.01
C GLY A 63 -0.74 21.97 12.86
N TYR A 64 0.55 21.78 12.62
CA TYR A 64 1.03 20.88 11.56
C TYR A 64 0.60 19.42 11.75
N ARG A 65 0.73 18.90 12.98
CA ARG A 65 0.29 17.52 13.30
C ARG A 65 -1.22 17.38 13.26
N GLY A 66 -1.93 18.36 13.77
CA GLY A 66 -3.40 18.38 13.73
C GLY A 66 -3.94 18.43 12.31
N SER A 67 -3.33 19.22 11.44
CA SER A 67 -3.69 19.30 10.01
C SER A 67 -3.47 17.95 9.32
N ALA A 68 -2.33 17.29 9.51
CA ALA A 68 -2.03 16.00 8.89
C ALA A 68 -3.04 14.92 9.32
N ILE A 69 -3.34 14.81 10.62
CA ILE A 69 -4.31 13.85 11.13
C ILE A 69 -5.72 14.19 10.65
N GLY A 70 -6.10 15.47 10.69
CA GLY A 70 -7.39 15.94 10.24
C GLY A 70 -7.63 15.69 8.75
N THR A 71 -6.59 15.84 7.91
CA THR A 71 -6.66 15.50 6.49
C THR A 71 -6.98 14.03 6.28
N ILE A 72 -6.27 13.13 6.94
CA ILE A 72 -6.47 11.67 6.79
C ILE A 72 -7.89 11.28 7.22
N VAL A 73 -8.31 11.72 8.42
CA VAL A 73 -9.65 11.41 8.94
C VAL A 73 -10.74 12.00 8.06
N GLY A 74 -10.57 13.26 7.62
CA GLY A 74 -11.51 13.94 6.76
C GLY A 74 -11.63 13.28 5.37
N THR A 75 -10.54 12.81 4.79
CA THR A 75 -10.55 12.10 3.51
C THR A 75 -11.37 10.81 3.60
N ILE A 76 -11.15 10.01 4.64
CA ILE A 76 -11.88 8.75 4.85
C ILE A 76 -13.37 9.03 5.09
N ALA A 77 -13.70 9.98 5.96
CA ALA A 77 -15.07 10.33 6.27
C ALA A 77 -15.80 10.90 5.04
N GLY A 78 -15.17 11.80 4.29
CA GLY A 78 -15.74 12.39 3.08
C GLY A 78 -16.01 11.36 1.98
N ALA A 79 -15.10 10.42 1.77
CA ALA A 79 -15.29 9.30 0.85
C ALA A 79 -16.47 8.41 1.27
N ALA A 80 -16.55 8.06 2.55
CA ALA A 80 -17.62 7.21 3.08
C ALA A 80 -19.00 7.87 2.95
N ILE A 81 -19.12 9.16 3.25
CA ILE A 81 -20.37 9.92 3.11
C ILE A 81 -20.78 10.01 1.63
N ALA A 82 -19.86 10.32 0.73
CA ALA A 82 -20.14 10.40 -0.70
C ALA A 82 -20.55 9.04 -1.27
N ASN A 83 -19.89 7.96 -0.87
CA ASN A 83 -20.27 6.60 -1.26
C ASN A 83 -21.69 6.26 -0.77
N ALA A 84 -22.01 6.55 0.48
CA ALA A 84 -23.34 6.28 1.04
C ALA A 84 -24.45 7.14 0.39
N ALA A 85 -24.12 8.37 -0.01
CA ALA A 85 -25.07 9.28 -0.66
C ALA A 85 -25.35 8.92 -2.12
N THR A 86 -24.39 8.29 -2.81
CA THR A 86 -24.49 7.95 -4.24
C THR A 86 -24.74 6.47 -4.50
N ALA A 87 -24.65 5.63 -3.46
CA ALA A 87 -25.00 4.22 -3.57
C ALA A 87 -26.50 4.07 -3.91
N PRO A 88 -26.86 3.19 -4.85
CA PRO A 88 -28.26 2.95 -5.20
C PRO A 88 -29.01 2.43 -3.96
N LYS A 89 -30.09 3.12 -3.60
CA LYS A 89 -30.98 2.66 -2.54
C LYS A 89 -31.65 1.36 -2.99
N GLN A 90 -31.43 0.29 -2.25
CA GLN A 90 -32.20 -0.95 -2.46
C GLN A 90 -33.65 -0.68 -2.04
N THR A 91 -34.50 -0.44 -3.02
CA THR A 91 -35.94 -0.54 -2.86
C THR A 91 -36.24 -2.05 -2.87
N GLU A 92 -36.80 -2.57 -1.78
CA GLU A 92 -37.32 -3.93 -1.76
C GLU A 92 -38.55 -4.01 -2.69
N GLU A 93 -38.28 -4.26 -3.95
CA GLU A 93 -39.32 -4.59 -4.91
C GLU A 93 -39.34 -6.11 -5.08
N TYR A 94 -40.45 -6.71 -4.70
CA TYR A 94 -40.78 -8.11 -4.97
C TYR A 94 -40.71 -8.34 -6.47
N SER A 95 -39.57 -8.77 -6.98
CA SER A 95 -39.42 -9.10 -8.38
C SER A 95 -39.53 -10.61 -8.60
N TYR A 96 -40.52 -10.98 -9.39
CA TYR A 96 -40.61 -12.27 -10.06
C TYR A 96 -39.27 -12.66 -10.66
N ARG A 97 -38.80 -13.85 -10.32
CA ARG A 97 -37.59 -14.47 -10.80
C ARG A 97 -37.68 -14.69 -12.31
N VAL A 98 -37.22 -13.75 -13.11
CA VAL A 98 -36.87 -14.02 -14.50
C VAL A 98 -35.40 -14.42 -14.49
N GLU A 99 -35.15 -15.70 -14.66
CA GLU A 99 -33.83 -16.30 -14.86
C GLU A 99 -33.27 -15.82 -16.22
N ARG A 100 -32.73 -14.60 -16.23
CA ARG A 100 -31.88 -14.14 -17.34
C ARG A 100 -30.49 -14.68 -17.09
N THR A 101 -30.15 -15.75 -17.75
CA THR A 101 -28.78 -16.18 -17.97
C THR A 101 -28.07 -15.04 -18.72
N GLN A 102 -27.51 -14.08 -18.01
CA GLN A 102 -26.53 -13.18 -18.63
C GLN A 102 -25.31 -14.04 -18.94
N PRO A 103 -24.82 -14.04 -20.19
CA PRO A 103 -23.54 -14.64 -20.46
C PRO A 103 -22.51 -13.89 -19.59
N SER A 104 -21.93 -14.62 -18.66
CA SER A 104 -20.82 -14.15 -17.83
C SER A 104 -19.76 -13.59 -18.76
N ARG A 105 -19.63 -12.26 -18.82
CA ARG A 105 -18.46 -11.65 -19.43
C ARG A 105 -17.28 -12.22 -18.69
N PRO A 106 -16.34 -12.90 -19.34
CA PRO A 106 -15.16 -13.41 -18.65
C PRO A 106 -14.48 -12.21 -18.00
N GLN A 107 -14.54 -12.10 -16.69
CA GLN A 107 -13.61 -11.22 -15.98
C GLN A 107 -12.21 -11.76 -16.31
N PRO A 108 -11.32 -10.91 -16.80
CA PRO A 108 -9.96 -11.36 -17.03
C PRO A 108 -9.43 -11.87 -15.67
N GLN A 109 -9.20 -13.18 -15.58
CA GLN A 109 -8.50 -13.76 -14.43
C GLN A 109 -7.01 -13.43 -14.56
N TYR A 110 -6.65 -12.18 -14.22
CA TYR A 110 -5.26 -11.73 -14.30
C TYR A 110 -4.38 -12.37 -13.21
N SER A 111 -4.97 -12.80 -12.09
CA SER A 111 -4.24 -13.34 -10.94
C SER A 111 -3.50 -14.66 -11.23
N SER A 112 -4.04 -15.53 -12.07
CA SER A 112 -3.45 -16.86 -12.29
C SER A 112 -2.16 -16.88 -13.12
N ALA A 113 -1.79 -15.79 -13.79
CA ALA A 113 -0.57 -15.74 -14.59
C ALA A 113 0.65 -15.29 -13.76
N ILE A 114 0.46 -14.43 -12.77
CA ILE A 114 1.52 -13.96 -11.87
C ILE A 114 2.01 -15.11 -10.95
N GLU A 115 1.16 -16.05 -10.60
CA GLU A 115 1.49 -17.24 -9.81
C GLU A 115 2.59 -18.12 -10.44
N ASN A 116 2.80 -18.01 -11.75
CA ASN A 116 3.82 -18.75 -12.48
C ASN A 116 5.10 -17.94 -12.73
N LEU A 117 5.21 -16.75 -12.17
CA LEU A 117 6.46 -15.99 -12.21
C LEU A 117 7.43 -16.55 -11.19
N ARG A 118 8.70 -16.70 -11.59
CA ARG A 118 9.77 -17.18 -10.73
C ARG A 118 10.97 -16.25 -10.78
N ILE A 119 11.61 -16.10 -9.64
CA ILE A 119 12.83 -15.29 -9.49
C ILE A 119 14.03 -16.19 -9.69
N HIS A 120 14.92 -15.77 -10.60
CA HIS A 120 16.14 -16.49 -10.92
C HIS A 120 17.35 -15.56 -10.87
N ASN A 121 18.54 -16.15 -10.76
CA ASN A 121 19.83 -15.50 -10.97
C ASN A 121 20.02 -14.21 -10.12
N ILE A 122 19.66 -14.26 -8.83
CA ILE A 122 19.88 -13.12 -7.92
C ILE A 122 21.40 -12.93 -7.78
N ARG A 123 21.83 -11.68 -8.00
CA ARG A 123 23.24 -11.27 -7.83
C ARG A 123 23.28 -9.96 -7.07
N PHE A 124 24.10 -9.91 -6.05
CA PHE A 124 24.49 -8.67 -5.38
C PHE A 124 25.79 -8.16 -6.00
N ILE A 125 25.87 -6.87 -6.28
CA ILE A 125 27.03 -6.20 -6.85
C ILE A 125 27.31 -4.97 -6.01
N ASP A 126 28.48 -4.92 -5.44
CA ASP A 126 29.06 -3.83 -4.69
C ASP A 126 30.29 -3.24 -5.43
N ALA A 127 30.78 -2.10 -5.02
CA ALA A 127 31.85 -1.39 -5.70
C ALA A 127 33.22 -2.10 -5.55
N ASN A 128 33.48 -2.64 -4.37
CA ASN A 128 34.76 -3.26 -4.00
C ASN A 128 34.76 -4.79 -4.10
N ARG A 129 33.60 -5.42 -4.33
CA ARG A 129 33.39 -6.87 -4.49
C ARG A 129 33.72 -7.70 -3.24
N ASP A 130 33.51 -7.12 -2.06
CA ASP A 130 33.70 -7.83 -0.78
C ASP A 130 32.40 -8.47 -0.25
N HIS A 131 31.28 -8.34 -1.00
CA HIS A 131 29.95 -8.78 -0.62
C HIS A 131 29.43 -8.18 0.68
N THR A 132 29.89 -6.98 1.03
CA THR A 132 29.52 -6.24 2.21
C THR A 132 28.93 -4.89 1.79
N ILE A 133 27.91 -4.43 2.49
CA ILE A 133 27.37 -3.08 2.28
C ILE A 133 28.15 -2.12 3.18
N ASN A 134 29.04 -1.32 2.59
CA ASN A 134 29.88 -0.39 3.30
C ASN A 134 29.22 0.99 3.45
N SER A 135 29.66 1.75 4.43
CA SER A 135 29.24 3.14 4.69
C SER A 135 29.39 4.01 3.43
N GLY A 136 28.31 4.67 3.00
CA GLY A 136 28.29 5.56 1.82
C GLY A 136 28.32 4.83 0.48
N GLU A 137 28.25 3.50 0.46
CA GLU A 137 28.36 2.71 -0.75
C GLU A 137 27.04 2.60 -1.52
N ASN A 138 27.17 2.53 -2.87
CA ASN A 138 26.09 2.22 -3.79
C ASN A 138 26.25 0.80 -4.33
N CYS A 139 25.36 -0.08 -3.93
CA CYS A 139 25.28 -1.45 -4.36
C CYS A 139 24.09 -1.68 -5.30
N LYS A 140 24.05 -2.83 -5.94
CA LYS A 140 22.95 -3.25 -6.82
C LYS A 140 22.55 -4.68 -6.52
N VAL A 141 21.25 -4.93 -6.57
CA VAL A 141 20.69 -6.27 -6.63
C VAL A 141 20.12 -6.46 -8.02
N ILE A 142 20.58 -7.50 -8.72
CA ILE A 142 20.14 -7.85 -10.06
C ILE A 142 19.52 -9.23 -10.00
N PHE A 143 18.35 -9.39 -10.59
CA PHE A 143 17.67 -10.69 -10.69
C PHE A 143 16.84 -10.77 -11.97
N GLU A 144 16.41 -11.95 -12.30
CA GLU A 144 15.58 -12.24 -13.46
C GLU A 144 14.21 -12.72 -12.97
N ILE A 145 13.15 -12.21 -13.59
CA ILE A 145 11.79 -12.67 -13.37
C ILE A 145 11.39 -13.39 -14.65
N ILE A 146 11.14 -14.69 -14.54
CA ILE A 146 10.79 -15.55 -15.67
C ILE A 146 9.33 -15.98 -15.53
N ASN A 147 8.57 -15.86 -16.60
CA ASN A 147 7.23 -16.40 -16.68
C ASN A 147 7.29 -17.86 -17.15
N GLU A 148 7.20 -18.79 -16.21
CA GLU A 148 7.20 -20.23 -16.49
C GLU A 148 5.81 -20.74 -16.93
N GLY A 149 4.80 -19.87 -16.91
CA GLY A 149 3.44 -20.20 -17.30
C GLY A 149 3.19 -20.09 -18.80
N ASN A 150 1.97 -20.45 -19.19
CA ASN A 150 1.50 -20.42 -20.59
C ASN A 150 0.63 -19.19 -20.91
N ARG A 151 0.56 -18.20 -19.99
CA ARG A 151 -0.25 -16.98 -20.11
C ARG A 151 0.61 -15.77 -19.82
N THR A 152 0.34 -14.66 -20.51
CA THR A 152 1.00 -13.38 -20.25
C THR A 152 0.64 -12.87 -18.86
N ALA A 153 1.64 -12.55 -18.04
CA ALA A 153 1.48 -11.85 -16.78
C ALA A 153 1.50 -10.34 -17.01
N PHE A 154 0.59 -9.61 -16.38
CA PHE A 154 0.46 -8.17 -16.49
C PHE A 154 0.66 -7.49 -15.14
N ASN A 155 1.05 -6.21 -15.16
CA ASN A 155 1.19 -5.35 -13.99
C ASN A 155 2.09 -5.97 -12.90
N VAL A 156 3.21 -6.55 -13.32
CA VAL A 156 4.15 -7.24 -12.44
C VAL A 156 4.99 -6.22 -11.70
N VAL A 157 5.02 -6.31 -10.37
CA VAL A 157 5.78 -5.40 -9.50
C VAL A 157 6.95 -6.14 -8.87
N PRO A 158 8.19 -5.91 -9.35
CA PRO A 158 9.39 -6.39 -8.66
C PRO A 158 9.57 -5.66 -7.33
N VAL A 159 9.78 -6.37 -6.25
CA VAL A 159 9.98 -5.79 -4.92
C VAL A 159 11.38 -6.15 -4.42
N VAL A 160 12.12 -5.16 -3.94
CA VAL A 160 13.35 -5.37 -3.18
C VAL A 160 13.21 -4.60 -1.88
N ALA A 161 13.33 -5.27 -0.76
CA ALA A 161 13.12 -4.68 0.56
C ALA A 161 14.19 -5.13 1.55
N GLU A 162 14.56 -4.25 2.44
CA GLU A 162 15.33 -4.55 3.64
C GLU A 162 14.34 -4.87 4.76
N ILE A 163 14.42 -6.05 5.36
CA ILE A 163 13.43 -6.56 6.31
C ILE A 163 13.94 -6.70 7.75
N THR A 164 15.21 -6.40 8.01
CA THR A 164 15.81 -6.43 9.35
C THR A 164 15.50 -5.17 10.17
N GLY A 165 15.08 -4.08 9.47
CA GLY A 165 14.85 -2.77 10.09
C GLY A 165 16.12 -1.97 10.32
N MET A 166 17.20 -2.27 9.60
CA MET A 166 18.43 -1.49 9.68
C MET A 166 18.22 -0.11 9.09
N LYS A 167 18.53 0.91 9.87
CA LYS A 167 18.40 2.31 9.45
C LYS A 167 19.50 2.66 8.45
N ARG A 168 19.16 3.54 7.50
CA ARG A 168 20.07 4.13 6.51
C ARG A 168 20.46 3.20 5.37
N ILE A 169 19.65 2.21 5.09
CA ILE A 169 19.64 1.50 3.82
C ILE A 169 18.46 2.04 3.02
N TYR A 170 18.73 2.53 1.83
CA TYR A 170 17.77 3.11 0.91
C TYR A 170 17.76 2.30 -0.36
N ILE A 171 16.62 1.71 -0.68
CA ILE A 171 16.44 0.89 -1.87
C ILE A 171 15.64 1.71 -2.88
N SER A 172 16.02 1.62 -4.17
CA SER A 172 15.29 2.29 -5.24
C SER A 172 13.84 1.84 -5.28
N PRO A 173 12.88 2.74 -5.58
CA PRO A 173 11.48 2.35 -5.69
C PRO A 173 11.28 1.32 -6.80
N SER A 174 10.29 0.46 -6.62
CA SER A 174 9.87 -0.52 -7.62
C SER A 174 9.32 0.16 -8.86
N VAL A 175 9.64 -0.41 -10.02
CA VAL A 175 9.07 0.00 -11.31
C VAL A 175 8.25 -1.16 -11.84
N MET A 176 6.96 -0.91 -12.08
CA MET A 176 6.04 -1.90 -12.61
C MET A 176 6.42 -2.31 -14.03
N ILE A 177 6.39 -3.60 -14.29
CA ILE A 177 6.57 -4.20 -15.60
C ILE A 177 5.18 -4.44 -16.18
N GLU A 178 4.90 -3.83 -17.32
CA GLU A 178 3.58 -3.86 -17.93
C GLU A 178 3.13 -5.29 -18.28
N GLN A 179 4.06 -6.09 -18.87
CA GLN A 179 3.77 -7.47 -19.21
C GLN A 179 5.04 -8.34 -19.30
N ILE A 180 4.89 -9.62 -18.97
CA ILE A 180 5.88 -10.67 -19.24
C ILE A 180 5.15 -11.80 -19.95
N LYS A 181 5.53 -12.09 -21.23
CA LYS A 181 4.89 -13.13 -22.02
C LYS A 181 5.30 -14.53 -21.54
N PRO A 182 4.54 -15.58 -21.94
CA PRO A 182 4.90 -16.96 -21.62
C PRO A 182 6.33 -17.29 -22.03
N HIS A 183 7.06 -17.92 -21.11
CA HIS A 183 8.47 -18.34 -21.30
C HIS A 183 9.47 -17.22 -21.59
N GLU A 184 9.05 -15.95 -21.42
CA GLU A 184 9.95 -14.79 -21.46
C GLU A 184 10.36 -14.38 -20.04
N GLY A 185 11.48 -13.67 -19.94
CA GLY A 185 11.98 -13.14 -18.67
C GLY A 185 12.40 -11.69 -18.80
N VAL A 186 12.39 -10.99 -17.67
CA VAL A 186 12.86 -9.61 -17.56
C VAL A 186 13.96 -9.55 -16.50
N LYS A 187 15.09 -8.94 -16.86
CA LYS A 187 16.16 -8.63 -15.90
C LYS A 187 15.84 -7.33 -15.19
N TYR A 188 15.74 -7.39 -13.87
CA TYR A 188 15.50 -6.24 -13.03
C TYR A 188 16.74 -5.85 -12.23
N THR A 189 16.93 -4.56 -12.00
CA THR A 189 18.03 -4.04 -11.20
C THR A 189 17.49 -3.03 -10.19
N ALA A 190 17.70 -3.32 -8.92
CA ALA A 190 17.46 -2.37 -7.83
C ALA A 190 18.78 -1.82 -7.31
N SER A 191 18.81 -0.53 -7.00
CA SER A 191 19.96 0.10 -6.34
C SER A 191 19.74 0.13 -4.83
N ILE A 192 20.80 -0.17 -4.09
CA ILE A 192 20.86 -0.07 -2.62
C ILE A 192 21.90 0.99 -2.29
N ASN A 193 21.48 2.04 -1.60
CA ASN A 193 22.36 3.11 -1.13
C ASN A 193 22.50 3.03 0.39
N ALA A 194 23.70 2.82 0.88
CA ALA A 194 24.03 2.87 2.30
C ALA A 194 24.41 4.27 2.73
N GLY A 195 23.75 4.79 3.75
CA GLY A 195 24.13 6.10 4.31
C GLY A 195 25.44 6.02 5.09
N GLU A 196 26.17 7.14 5.18
CA GLU A 196 27.49 7.26 5.83
C GLU A 196 27.53 6.80 7.31
N ARG A 197 26.38 6.69 7.96
CA ARG A 197 26.28 6.27 9.36
C ARG A 197 25.51 4.93 9.50
N ILE A 198 25.67 4.04 8.55
CA ILE A 198 25.16 2.67 8.67
C ILE A 198 25.82 2.01 9.89
N LYS A 199 25.12 1.10 10.52
CA LYS A 199 25.69 0.31 11.62
C LYS A 199 26.35 -0.93 11.06
N THR A 200 27.46 -1.34 11.66
CA THR A 200 28.05 -2.67 11.41
C THR A 200 27.11 -3.74 11.96
N GLY A 201 26.85 -4.77 11.17
CA GLY A 201 25.93 -5.86 11.49
C GLY A 201 25.58 -6.68 10.26
N GLU A 202 24.36 -7.15 10.20
CA GLU A 202 23.82 -7.96 9.11
C GLU A 202 22.43 -7.45 8.72
N VAL A 203 22.13 -7.45 7.43
CA VAL A 203 20.83 -7.14 6.89
C VAL A 203 20.30 -8.29 6.05
N ILE A 204 19.00 -8.47 6.07
CA ILE A 204 18.31 -9.42 5.19
C ILE A 204 17.62 -8.60 4.10
N ILE A 205 17.95 -8.92 2.87
CA ILE A 205 17.32 -8.37 1.67
C ILE A 205 16.34 -9.40 1.14
N ARG A 206 15.07 -8.99 1.02
CA ARG A 206 14.02 -9.77 0.34
C ARG A 206 13.88 -9.26 -1.07
N VAL A 207 13.85 -10.18 -2.01
CA VAL A 207 13.48 -9.96 -3.40
C VAL A 207 12.17 -10.71 -3.63
N ALA A 208 11.15 -10.02 -4.15
CA ALA A 208 9.85 -10.62 -4.39
C ALA A 208 9.24 -10.17 -5.72
N VAL A 209 8.26 -10.92 -6.19
CA VAL A 209 7.38 -10.55 -7.30
C VAL A 209 5.98 -10.40 -6.75
N ALA A 210 5.37 -9.22 -6.93
CA ALA A 210 4.05 -8.90 -6.46
C ALA A 210 3.13 -8.46 -7.60
N ASP A 211 1.84 -8.43 -7.34
CA ASP A 211 0.85 -7.76 -8.19
C ASP A 211 0.71 -6.26 -7.84
N GLU A 212 -0.15 -5.57 -8.55
CA GLU A 212 -0.49 -4.16 -8.33
C GLU A 212 -1.12 -3.88 -6.95
N ASN A 213 -1.66 -4.91 -6.28
CA ASN A 213 -2.23 -4.82 -4.94
C ASN A 213 -1.20 -5.08 -3.85
N GLY A 214 0.04 -5.44 -4.22
CA GLY A 214 1.12 -5.74 -3.31
C GLY A 214 1.10 -7.16 -2.74
N GLN A 215 0.33 -8.08 -3.33
CA GLN A 215 0.39 -9.49 -2.95
C GLN A 215 1.61 -10.14 -3.60
N GLU A 216 2.49 -10.71 -2.76
CA GLU A 216 3.68 -11.41 -3.20
C GLU A 216 3.34 -12.86 -3.61
N TYR A 217 3.92 -13.33 -4.72
CA TYR A 217 3.71 -14.67 -5.29
C TYR A 217 4.96 -15.54 -5.28
N ASP A 218 6.13 -14.95 -5.49
CA ASP A 218 7.42 -15.61 -5.33
C ASP A 218 8.39 -14.67 -4.63
N TRP A 219 9.21 -15.19 -3.72
CA TRP A 219 10.16 -14.39 -2.97
C TRP A 219 11.38 -15.20 -2.56
N GLN A 220 12.51 -14.53 -2.44
CA GLN A 220 13.75 -15.08 -1.93
C GLN A 220 14.42 -14.08 -0.99
N GLU A 221 15.10 -14.57 0.01
CA GLU A 221 15.83 -13.76 0.99
C GLU A 221 17.31 -14.17 1.02
N PHE A 222 18.16 -13.18 1.22
CA PHE A 222 19.58 -13.41 1.47
C PHE A 222 20.13 -12.37 2.43
N SER A 223 21.11 -12.77 3.22
CA SER A 223 21.75 -11.86 4.17
C SER A 223 23.03 -11.28 3.61
N LEU A 224 23.32 -10.04 4.01
CA LEU A 224 24.55 -9.33 3.67
C LEU A 224 25.13 -8.68 4.93
N PRO A 225 26.44 -8.78 5.15
CA PRO A 225 27.10 -8.00 6.18
C PRO A 225 27.06 -6.50 5.85
N THR A 226 27.05 -5.69 6.90
CA THR A 226 27.15 -4.23 6.79
C THR A 226 28.32 -3.74 7.60
N GLN A 227 29.07 -2.75 7.10
CA GLN A 227 30.24 -2.18 7.75
C GLN A 227 30.22 -0.66 7.69
N ARG A 228 30.52 -0.06 8.85
CA ARG A 228 30.67 1.38 8.99
C ARG A 228 32.09 1.83 8.68
#